data_1c7519b8543741688623bc4b059b8733
#
_entry.id   1c7519b8543741688623bc4b059b8733
#
_cell.length_a   1.000
_cell.length_b   1.000
_cell.length_c   1.000
_cell.angle_alpha   90.00
_cell.angle_beta   90.00
_cell.angle_gamma   90.00
#
_symmetry.space_group_name_H-M   'P 1'
#
loop_
_entity.id
_entity.type
_entity.pdbx_description
1 polymer ?
#
loop_
_entity_poly.entity_id
_entity_poly.type
_entity_poly.pdbx_seq_one_letter_code
_entity_poly.pdbx_strand_id
1 'polypeptide(L)'
;MDEKFNDATKQRPQGERIMDATLVTIDLRSFTKQIREEKSWQDSDRNAITVFKTDGMRIVLIALHKNAEMAKHTADGMISVQVLEGQILFTTQEQTIELNSGQMLALHKGVPHSVLAKEETIFLLTLTTTLAGKNPGSK
;
A
#
# COMPACT_ATOMS: atom_id res chain seq x y z
N MET A 1 -22.06 8.52 -4.75
CA MET A 1 -20.62 8.30 -4.95
C MET A 1 -20.42 7.53 -6.25
N ASP A 2 -19.60 8.09 -7.10
CA ASP A 2 -19.32 7.44 -8.37
C ASP A 2 -18.35 6.30 -8.20
N GLU A 3 -18.57 5.24 -8.95
CA GLU A 3 -17.64 4.14 -8.95
C GLU A 3 -16.37 4.51 -9.73
N LYS A 4 -15.26 4.03 -9.27
CA LYS A 4 -13.97 4.21 -9.95
C LYS A 4 -13.44 2.87 -10.40
N PHE A 5 -12.90 2.86 -11.59
CA PHE A 5 -12.38 1.64 -12.22
C PHE A 5 -10.91 1.81 -12.55
N ASN A 6 -10.23 0.68 -12.59
CA ASN A 6 -8.85 0.59 -12.98
C ASN A 6 -8.75 0.62 -14.49
N ASP A 7 -7.82 1.40 -15.04
CA ASP A 7 -7.59 1.41 -16.49
C ASP A 7 -6.78 0.19 -16.90
N ALA A 8 -6.99 -0.24 -18.14
CA ALA A 8 -6.18 -1.31 -18.70
C ALA A 8 -4.72 -0.88 -18.81
N THR A 9 -3.81 -1.79 -18.54
CA THR A 9 -2.37 -1.56 -18.64
C THR A 9 -1.72 -2.76 -19.30
N LYS A 10 -0.44 -2.66 -19.64
CA LYS A 10 0.30 -3.79 -20.17
C LYS A 10 0.24 -5.00 -19.26
N GLN A 11 0.35 -4.76 -17.96
CA GLN A 11 0.37 -5.81 -16.97
C GLN A 11 -1.03 -6.32 -16.66
N ARG A 12 -2.03 -5.47 -16.77
CA ARG A 12 -3.42 -5.78 -16.47
C ARG A 12 -4.28 -5.33 -17.63
N PRO A 13 -4.23 -6.08 -18.75
CA PRO A 13 -4.91 -5.63 -19.98
C PRO A 13 -6.42 -5.51 -19.84
N GLN A 14 -7.07 -6.29 -19.00
CA GLN A 14 -8.49 -6.12 -18.74
C GLN A 14 -8.79 -4.85 -17.96
N GLY A 15 -7.93 -4.55 -17.00
CA GLY A 15 -7.94 -3.29 -16.24
C GLY A 15 -9.18 -2.93 -15.45
N GLU A 16 -10.33 -3.27 -15.95
CA GLU A 16 -11.59 -2.77 -15.42
C GLU A 16 -11.96 -3.44 -14.12
N ARG A 17 -11.49 -2.89 -13.04
CA ARG A 17 -11.78 -3.38 -11.69
C ARG A 17 -12.34 -2.23 -10.88
N ILE A 18 -13.43 -2.48 -10.16
CA ILE A 18 -14.03 -1.45 -9.31
C ILE A 18 -13.09 -1.18 -8.13
N MET A 19 -12.67 0.06 -7.99
CA MET A 19 -11.82 0.50 -6.89
C MET A 19 -12.54 1.42 -5.91
N ASP A 20 -13.67 1.98 -6.30
CA ASP A 20 -14.45 2.86 -5.44
C ASP A 20 -15.93 2.74 -5.77
N ALA A 21 -16.71 2.40 -4.78
CA ALA A 21 -18.15 2.30 -4.85
C ALA A 21 -18.66 2.40 -3.41
N THR A 22 -19.96 2.38 -3.22
CA THR A 22 -20.54 2.41 -1.86
C THR A 22 -19.98 1.29 -1.00
N LEU A 23 -19.73 0.14 -1.61
CA LEU A 23 -19.15 -1.00 -0.93
C LEU A 23 -18.23 -1.73 -1.91
N VAL A 24 -16.99 -1.97 -1.50
CA VAL A 24 -16.03 -2.74 -2.30
C VAL A 24 -15.52 -3.87 -1.44
N THR A 25 -15.68 -5.11 -1.92
CA THR A 25 -15.09 -6.26 -1.24
C THR A 25 -13.73 -6.53 -1.83
N ILE A 26 -12.79 -6.88 -0.99
CA ILE A 26 -11.39 -7.09 -1.40
C ILE A 26 -10.97 -8.46 -0.92
N ASP A 27 -10.67 -9.33 -1.88
CA ASP A 27 -10.19 -10.68 -1.56
C ASP A 27 -8.67 -10.66 -1.56
N LEU A 28 -8.09 -10.52 -0.38
CA LEU A 28 -6.63 -10.41 -0.27
C LEU A 28 -5.90 -11.67 -0.72
N ARG A 29 -6.52 -12.84 -0.60
CA ARG A 29 -5.89 -14.07 -1.10
C ARG A 29 -5.69 -14.02 -2.61
N SER A 30 -6.74 -13.57 -3.32
CA SER A 30 -6.65 -13.44 -4.78
C SER A 30 -5.58 -12.43 -5.17
N PHE A 31 -5.54 -11.29 -4.50
CA PHE A 31 -4.56 -10.25 -4.82
C PHE A 31 -3.14 -10.68 -4.45
N THR A 32 -2.97 -11.42 -3.36
CA THR A 32 -1.67 -11.92 -2.97
C THR A 32 -1.12 -12.88 -4.03
N LYS A 33 -1.99 -13.69 -4.60
CA LYS A 33 -1.59 -14.58 -5.68
C LYS A 33 -1.25 -13.76 -6.94
N GLN A 34 -2.14 -12.84 -7.32
CA GLN A 34 -1.97 -12.04 -8.53
C GLN A 34 -0.67 -11.23 -8.49
N ILE A 35 -0.35 -10.62 -7.36
CA ILE A 35 0.81 -9.73 -7.26
C ILE A 35 2.12 -10.46 -7.53
N ARG A 36 2.17 -11.76 -7.27
CA ARG A 36 3.35 -12.58 -7.56
C ARG A 36 3.35 -13.15 -8.97
N GLU A 37 2.22 -13.13 -9.65
CA GLU A 37 2.11 -13.64 -11.01
C GLU A 37 2.36 -12.59 -12.06
N GLU A 38 2.31 -11.32 -11.69
CA GLU A 38 2.45 -10.24 -12.66
C GLU A 38 3.90 -10.03 -13.05
N LYS A 39 4.07 -9.51 -14.26
CA LYS A 39 5.40 -9.34 -14.85
C LYS A 39 6.29 -8.40 -14.05
N SER A 40 5.72 -7.37 -13.44
CA SER A 40 6.49 -6.45 -12.59
C SER A 40 7.21 -7.18 -11.46
N TRP A 41 6.56 -8.17 -10.89
CA TRP A 41 7.17 -8.96 -9.81
C TRP A 41 8.36 -9.76 -10.31
N GLN A 42 8.27 -10.27 -11.53
CA GLN A 42 9.35 -11.07 -12.11
C GLN A 42 10.50 -10.22 -12.60
N ASP A 43 10.22 -9.02 -13.06
CA ASP A 43 11.20 -8.18 -13.75
C ASP A 43 11.83 -7.10 -12.85
N SER A 44 11.34 -6.91 -11.64
CA SER A 44 11.87 -5.88 -10.76
C SER A 44 11.91 -6.40 -9.31
N ASP A 45 12.24 -5.51 -8.37
CA ASP A 45 12.34 -5.90 -6.97
C ASP A 45 11.02 -5.70 -6.22
N ARG A 46 9.97 -5.26 -6.91
CA ARG A 46 8.69 -4.96 -6.26
C ARG A 46 7.51 -4.98 -7.20
N ASN A 47 6.33 -5.05 -6.63
CA ASN A 47 5.09 -4.86 -7.36
C ASN A 47 4.05 -4.28 -6.40
N ALA A 48 3.05 -3.59 -6.94
CA ALA A 48 2.00 -2.99 -6.14
C ALA A 48 0.67 -3.08 -6.87
N ILE A 49 -0.40 -3.32 -6.12
CA ILE A 49 -1.76 -3.33 -6.66
C ILE A 49 -2.62 -2.44 -5.77
N THR A 50 -3.21 -1.39 -6.35
CA THR A 50 -4.19 -0.59 -5.63
C THR A 50 -5.49 -1.38 -5.59
N VAL A 51 -5.98 -1.66 -4.39
CA VAL A 51 -7.20 -2.46 -4.22
C VAL A 51 -8.41 -1.62 -3.83
N PHE A 52 -8.17 -0.38 -3.38
CA PHE A 52 -9.24 0.57 -3.08
C PHE A 52 -8.70 1.99 -3.23
N LYS A 53 -9.47 2.87 -3.83
CA LYS A 53 -9.04 4.25 -4.02
C LYS A 53 -10.24 5.18 -4.08
N THR A 54 -10.26 6.12 -3.16
CA THR A 54 -11.25 7.21 -3.15
C THR A 54 -10.51 8.49 -2.78
N ASP A 55 -11.20 9.60 -2.70
CA ASP A 55 -10.55 10.87 -2.37
C ASP A 55 -9.98 10.89 -0.95
N GLY A 56 -10.59 10.13 -0.05
CA GLY A 56 -10.17 10.14 1.36
C GLY A 56 -9.31 8.95 1.79
N MET A 57 -9.18 7.94 0.95
CA MET A 57 -8.48 6.72 1.36
C MET A 57 -7.95 5.95 0.16
N ARG A 58 -6.77 5.39 0.33
CA ARG A 58 -6.20 4.46 -0.66
C ARG A 58 -5.68 3.24 0.06
N ILE A 59 -5.95 2.07 -0.48
CA ILE A 59 -5.42 0.81 0.05
C ILE A 59 -4.63 0.14 -1.06
N VAL A 60 -3.37 -0.16 -0.77
CA VAL A 60 -2.43 -0.72 -1.75
C VAL A 60 -1.79 -1.97 -1.18
N LEU A 61 -1.83 -3.04 -1.94
CA LEU A 61 -1.07 -4.24 -1.61
C LEU A 61 0.30 -4.09 -2.24
N ILE A 62 1.35 -4.26 -1.45
CA ILE A 62 2.73 -4.08 -1.89
C ILE A 62 3.51 -5.36 -1.63
N ALA A 63 4.26 -5.79 -2.65
CA ALA A 63 5.16 -6.92 -2.54
C ALA A 63 6.60 -6.45 -2.79
N LEU A 64 7.51 -6.88 -1.94
CA LEU A 64 8.93 -6.55 -2.04
C LEU A 64 9.73 -7.84 -2.02
N HIS A 65 10.67 -7.97 -2.93
CA HIS A 65 11.66 -9.06 -2.83
C HIS A 65 12.59 -8.78 -1.66
N LYS A 66 13.23 -9.82 -1.17
CA LYS A 66 14.22 -9.70 -0.11
C LYS A 66 15.25 -8.64 -0.49
N ASN A 67 15.56 -7.76 0.45
CA ASN A 67 16.51 -6.65 0.32
C ASN A 67 16.01 -5.46 -0.48
N ALA A 68 14.80 -5.50 -1.00
CA ALA A 68 14.23 -4.33 -1.65
C ALA A 68 13.96 -3.24 -0.61
N GLU A 69 14.19 -2.00 -1.01
CA GLU A 69 14.05 -0.87 -0.11
C GLU A 69 13.13 0.18 -0.72
N MET A 70 12.23 0.71 0.09
CA MET A 70 11.47 1.90 -0.27
C MET A 70 12.16 3.06 0.43
N ALA A 71 12.77 3.93 -0.38
CA ALA A 71 13.59 5.02 0.14
C ALA A 71 12.78 5.99 0.99
N LYS A 72 13.48 6.74 1.84
CA LYS A 72 12.85 7.69 2.73
C LYS A 72 11.92 8.65 1.99
N HIS A 73 10.71 8.76 2.48
CA HIS A 73 9.69 9.64 1.92
C HIS A 73 8.67 9.96 2.99
N THR A 74 7.73 10.85 2.67
CA THR A 74 6.64 11.19 3.56
C THR A 74 5.32 10.86 2.88
N ALA A 75 4.30 10.61 3.68
CA ALA A 75 2.94 10.45 3.18
C ALA A 75 2.12 11.68 3.57
N ASP A 76 1.17 12.02 2.69
CA ASP A 76 0.36 13.21 2.86
C ASP A 76 -0.91 12.92 3.66
N GLY A 77 -0.87 11.96 4.51
CA GLY A 77 -1.93 11.57 5.40
C GLY A 77 -1.42 10.52 6.37
N MET A 78 -2.30 10.05 7.21
CA MET A 78 -1.95 8.96 8.13
C MET A 78 -1.88 7.65 7.35
N ILE A 79 -0.96 6.79 7.72
CA ILE A 79 -0.86 5.47 7.10
C ILE A 79 -0.93 4.38 8.14
N SER A 80 -1.37 3.21 7.70
CA SER A 80 -1.13 1.98 8.43
C SER A 80 -0.42 1.00 7.49
N VAL A 81 0.45 0.20 8.07
CA VAL A 81 1.17 -0.85 7.35
C VAL A 81 0.92 -2.15 8.07
N GLN A 82 0.37 -3.12 7.38
CA GLN A 82 0.08 -4.43 7.95
C GLN A 82 0.83 -5.49 7.16
N VAL A 83 1.75 -6.18 7.81
CA VAL A 83 2.51 -7.25 7.14
C VAL A 83 1.65 -8.51 7.09
N LEU A 84 1.41 -9.00 5.88
CA LEU A 84 0.67 -10.23 5.67
C LEU A 84 1.61 -11.43 5.61
N GLU A 85 2.76 -11.26 4.97
CA GLU A 85 3.79 -12.30 4.86
C GLU A 85 5.15 -11.63 4.87
N GLY A 86 6.12 -12.24 5.56
CA GLY A 86 7.49 -11.77 5.54
C GLY A 86 7.86 -10.91 6.73
N GLN A 87 8.85 -10.04 6.51
CA GLN A 87 9.39 -9.21 7.58
C GLN A 87 10.00 -7.94 6.99
N ILE A 88 9.69 -6.79 7.58
CA ILE A 88 10.28 -5.52 7.17
C ILE A 88 10.93 -4.84 8.36
N LEU A 89 11.91 -3.98 8.05
CA LEU A 89 12.37 -2.95 8.98
C LEU A 89 11.73 -1.65 8.53
N PHE A 90 11.07 -0.98 9.45
CA PHE A 90 10.40 0.30 9.21
C PHE A 90 11.14 1.34 10.02
N THR A 91 11.71 2.33 9.34
CA THR A 91 12.59 3.31 9.98
C THR A 91 11.98 4.70 9.91
N THR A 92 11.95 5.37 11.05
CA THR A 92 11.66 6.80 11.13
C THR A 92 12.92 7.50 11.66
N GLN A 93 12.83 8.81 11.84
CA GLN A 93 13.95 9.57 12.36
C GLN A 93 14.36 9.12 13.76
N GLU A 94 13.41 8.62 14.52
CA GLU A 94 13.63 8.31 15.92
C GLU A 94 13.88 6.85 16.22
N GLN A 95 13.44 5.96 15.35
CA GLN A 95 13.56 4.54 15.64
C GLN A 95 13.42 3.70 14.39
N THR A 96 13.93 2.49 14.50
CA THR A 96 13.70 1.43 13.51
C THR A 96 12.98 0.30 14.22
N ILE A 97 11.89 -0.14 13.65
CA ILE A 97 11.15 -1.26 14.21
C ILE A 97 11.12 -2.41 13.21
N GLU A 98 11.04 -3.62 13.74
CA GLU A 98 10.86 -4.81 12.93
C GLU A 98 9.39 -5.17 12.96
N LEU A 99 8.81 -5.42 11.80
CA LEU A 99 7.41 -5.80 11.68
C LEU A 99 7.32 -7.14 10.99
N ASN A 100 6.64 -8.07 11.63
CA ASN A 100 6.51 -9.44 11.15
C ASN A 100 5.08 -9.74 10.70
N SER A 101 4.91 -10.87 10.03
CA SER A 101 3.59 -11.32 9.58
C SER A 101 2.57 -11.22 10.71
N GLY A 102 1.44 -10.63 10.44
CA GLY A 102 0.36 -10.44 11.41
C GLY A 102 0.49 -9.19 12.26
N GLN A 103 1.56 -8.43 12.09
CA GLN A 103 1.75 -7.19 12.84
C GLN A 103 1.49 -5.98 11.96
N MET A 104 1.12 -4.88 12.57
CA MET A 104 0.87 -3.64 11.86
C MET A 104 1.33 -2.44 12.67
N LEU A 105 1.53 -1.33 11.95
CA LEU A 105 1.81 -0.05 12.59
C LEU A 105 0.89 1.01 12.04
N ALA A 106 0.79 2.11 12.75
CA ALA A 106 0.13 3.32 12.26
C ALA A 106 1.10 4.48 12.43
N LEU A 107 1.14 5.37 11.45
CA LEU A 107 2.07 6.49 11.43
C LEU A 107 1.32 7.76 11.11
N HIS A 108 1.61 8.81 11.86
CA HIS A 108 1.00 10.11 11.62
C HIS A 108 1.47 10.74 10.31
N LYS A 109 0.69 11.67 9.81
CA LYS A 109 0.95 12.41 8.59
C LYS A 109 2.32 13.08 8.64
N GLY A 110 3.03 13.03 7.53
CA GLY A 110 4.23 13.82 7.33
C GLY A 110 5.50 13.33 8.00
N VAL A 111 5.44 12.18 8.66
CA VAL A 111 6.65 11.64 9.31
C VAL A 111 7.48 10.91 8.26
N PRO A 112 8.75 11.33 8.03
CA PRO A 112 9.60 10.64 7.07
C PRO A 112 9.87 9.21 7.51
N HIS A 113 9.83 8.30 6.55
CA HIS A 113 10.00 6.88 6.84
C HIS A 113 10.57 6.13 5.65
N SER A 114 11.19 5.00 5.92
CA SER A 114 11.68 4.09 4.90
C SER A 114 11.37 2.65 5.29
N VAL A 115 11.39 1.76 4.31
CA VAL A 115 11.06 0.35 4.50
C VAL A 115 12.14 -0.50 3.85
N LEU A 116 12.62 -1.51 4.56
CA LEU A 116 13.55 -2.49 4.01
C LEU A 116 12.96 -3.89 4.21
N ALA A 117 12.83 -4.64 3.14
CA ALA A 117 12.35 -6.02 3.23
C ALA A 117 13.49 -6.92 3.67
N LYS A 118 13.36 -7.53 4.83
CA LYS A 118 14.35 -8.48 5.34
C LYS A 118 14.17 -9.85 4.71
N GLU A 119 12.98 -10.12 4.23
CA GLU A 119 12.61 -11.33 3.50
C GLU A 119 11.63 -10.91 2.42
N GLU A 120 11.31 -11.80 1.51
CA GLU A 120 10.22 -11.54 0.57
C GLU A 120 8.98 -11.23 1.38
N THR A 121 8.36 -10.09 1.11
CA THR A 121 7.31 -9.56 1.97
C THR A 121 6.13 -9.09 1.16
N ILE A 122 4.93 -9.32 1.70
CA ILE A 122 3.70 -8.69 1.19
C ILE A 122 3.07 -7.96 2.35
N PHE A 123 2.78 -6.68 2.16
CA PHE A 123 2.10 -5.90 3.18
C PHE A 123 1.00 -5.04 2.57
N LEU A 124 0.08 -4.66 3.42
CA LEU A 124 -1.06 -3.82 3.05
C LEU A 124 -0.81 -2.42 3.59
N LEU A 125 -0.81 -1.45 2.69
CA LEU A 125 -0.65 -0.04 3.05
C LEU A 125 -2.01 0.64 2.91
N THR A 126 -2.47 1.26 3.99
CA THR A 126 -3.67 2.09 3.95
C THR A 126 -3.26 3.52 4.19
N LEU A 127 -3.64 4.41 3.28
CA LEU A 127 -3.35 5.83 3.37
C LEU A 127 -4.66 6.59 3.41
N THR A 128 -4.83 7.42 4.45
CA THR A 128 -5.95 8.36 4.48
C THR A 128 -5.42 9.74 4.13
N THR A 129 -6.18 10.48 3.35
CA THR A 129 -5.74 11.80 2.91
C THR A 129 -6.67 12.86 3.47
N THR A 130 -6.12 14.07 3.65
CA THR A 130 -6.93 15.22 4.01
C THR A 130 -7.48 15.82 2.73
N LEU A 131 -8.80 15.92 2.65
CA LEU A 131 -9.43 16.54 1.50
C LEU A 131 -9.12 18.02 1.50
N ALA A 132 -8.76 18.53 0.34
CA ALA A 132 -8.47 19.94 0.18
C ALA A 132 -9.66 20.78 0.64
N GLY A 133 -9.40 21.79 1.45
CA GLY A 133 -10.43 22.65 1.96
C GLY A 133 -11.34 22.01 2.98
N LYS A 134 -11.00 20.80 3.39
CA LYS A 134 -11.81 20.05 4.34
C LYS A 134 -11.06 19.80 5.63
N ASN A 135 -10.23 20.68 6.00
CA ASN A 135 -9.52 20.54 7.23
C ASN A 135 -10.46 20.76 8.40
N PRO A 136 -10.83 19.76 9.12
CA PRO A 136 -11.79 19.93 10.20
C PRO A 136 -11.28 20.79 11.32
N GLY A 137 -10.03 20.86 11.46
CA GLY A 137 -9.46 21.73 12.45
C GLY A 137 -9.44 23.11 11.96
N SER A 138 -9.71 23.19 10.75
CA SER A 138 -9.57 24.39 10.20
C SER A 138 -10.79 24.86 10.13
N LYS A 139 -10.79 24.85 10.48
CA LYS A 139 -11.57 25.00 10.06
C LYS A 139 -11.19 25.73 9.86
#